data_92a12ad12283173231d0be98c3779529
#
_entry.id   92a12ad12283173231d0be98c3779529
#
_cell.length_a   1.000
_cell.length_b   1.000
_cell.length_c   1.000
_cell.angle_alpha   90.00
_cell.angle_beta   90.00
_cell.angle_gamma   90.00
#
_symmetry.space_group_name_H-M   'P 1'
#
loop_
_entity.id
_entity.type
_entity.pdbx_description
1 polymer ?
#
loop_
_entity_poly.entity_id
_entity_poly.type
_entity_poly.pdbx_seq_one_letter_code
_entity_poly.pdbx_strand_id
1 'polypeptide(L)'
;MDELQEQFDEATFAFSQGEYKQAVDGFEAILAADRNHFDARMSLSMALCRLKQYERAIEEGHKAEKLCPNDQLVHTNLSLFYVKTGNKEAAEHHGLQSKIVSWKQPGADAALSAAGDDELQMAKPKAESFKLPGKFPDMPWRKNRNKGQAEGGRDG
;
A
#
# COMPACT_ATOMS: atom_id res chain seq x y z
N MET A 1 -25.80 3.75 -21.99
CA MET A 1 -24.94 2.91 -21.13
C MET A 1 -23.86 2.32 -22.00
N ASP A 2 -22.63 2.44 -21.56
CA ASP A 2 -21.52 1.89 -22.31
C ASP A 2 -21.52 0.37 -22.22
N GLU A 3 -21.48 -0.27 -23.38
CA GLU A 3 -21.36 -1.73 -23.49
C GLU A 3 -20.14 -2.25 -22.70
N LEU A 4 -19.04 -1.48 -22.65
CA LEU A 4 -17.86 -1.80 -21.87
C LEU A 4 -18.13 -1.78 -20.36
N GLN A 5 -19.00 -0.91 -19.87
CA GLN A 5 -19.36 -0.87 -18.46
C GLN A 5 -20.19 -2.10 -18.07
N GLU A 6 -21.11 -2.51 -18.91
CA GLU A 6 -21.91 -3.73 -18.67
C GLU A 6 -21.02 -4.98 -18.64
N GLN A 7 -20.07 -5.07 -19.58
CA GLN A 7 -19.08 -6.15 -19.60
C GLN A 7 -18.17 -6.13 -18.34
N PHE A 8 -17.80 -4.95 -17.88
CA PHE A 8 -17.01 -4.78 -16.67
C PHE A 8 -17.79 -5.24 -15.43
N ASP A 9 -19.04 -4.87 -15.31
CA ASP A 9 -19.90 -5.25 -14.19
C ASP A 9 -20.14 -6.77 -14.18
N GLU A 10 -20.35 -7.39 -15.33
CA GLU A 10 -20.51 -8.84 -15.49
C GLU A 10 -19.23 -9.59 -15.10
N ALA A 11 -18.06 -9.12 -15.56
CA ALA A 11 -16.78 -9.72 -15.22
C ALA A 11 -16.46 -9.56 -13.71
N THR A 12 -16.81 -8.42 -13.13
CA THR A 12 -16.65 -8.15 -11.70
C THR A 12 -17.58 -9.05 -10.87
N PHE A 13 -18.80 -9.26 -11.35
CA PHE A 13 -19.74 -10.19 -10.71
C PHE A 13 -19.19 -11.63 -10.74
N ALA A 14 -18.69 -12.11 -11.87
CA ALA A 14 -18.05 -13.42 -11.98
C ALA A 14 -16.88 -13.55 -11.01
N PHE A 15 -16.05 -12.50 -10.89
CA PHE A 15 -14.97 -12.45 -9.91
C PHE A 15 -15.48 -12.60 -8.47
N SER A 16 -16.57 -11.94 -8.13
CA SER A 16 -17.17 -12.01 -6.78
C SER A 16 -17.72 -13.41 -6.45
N GLN A 17 -18.16 -14.15 -7.46
CA GLN A 17 -18.64 -15.53 -7.32
C GLN A 17 -17.49 -16.56 -7.26
N GLY A 18 -16.26 -16.14 -7.44
CA GLY A 18 -15.09 -17.02 -7.49
C GLY A 18 -14.84 -17.65 -8.86
N GLU A 19 -15.60 -17.24 -9.89
CA GLU A 19 -15.44 -17.67 -11.27
C GLU A 19 -14.32 -16.90 -11.96
N TYR A 20 -13.09 -17.09 -11.46
CA TYR A 20 -11.94 -16.29 -11.87
C TYR A 20 -11.57 -16.43 -13.34
N LYS A 21 -11.76 -17.62 -13.92
CA LYS A 21 -11.50 -17.83 -15.36
C LYS A 21 -12.44 -16.99 -16.23
N GLN A 22 -13.73 -17.02 -15.91
CA GLN A 22 -14.74 -16.22 -16.60
C GLN A 22 -14.47 -14.72 -16.43
N ALA A 23 -14.08 -14.30 -15.22
CA ALA A 23 -13.68 -12.92 -14.95
C ALA A 23 -12.47 -12.50 -15.80
N VAL A 24 -11.44 -13.35 -15.92
CA VAL A 24 -10.28 -13.09 -16.77
C VAL A 24 -10.70 -12.90 -18.23
N ASP A 25 -11.50 -13.80 -18.77
CA ASP A 25 -12.00 -13.70 -20.17
C ASP A 25 -12.77 -12.39 -20.38
N GLY A 26 -13.62 -11.99 -19.44
CA GLY A 26 -14.35 -10.73 -19.48
C GLY A 26 -13.44 -9.51 -19.45
N PHE A 27 -12.48 -9.45 -18.55
CA PHE A 27 -11.54 -8.33 -18.47
C PHE A 27 -10.60 -8.26 -19.68
N GLU A 28 -10.16 -9.40 -20.22
CA GLU A 28 -9.37 -9.45 -21.45
C GLU A 28 -10.15 -8.92 -22.65
N ALA A 29 -11.43 -9.24 -22.76
CA ALA A 29 -12.30 -8.71 -23.81
C ALA A 29 -12.42 -7.18 -23.73
N ILE A 30 -12.57 -6.62 -22.52
CA ILE A 30 -12.61 -5.18 -22.29
C ILE A 30 -11.28 -4.54 -22.71
N LEU A 31 -10.15 -5.12 -22.34
CA LEU A 31 -8.82 -4.62 -22.70
C LEU A 31 -8.50 -4.77 -24.20
N ALA A 32 -9.13 -5.69 -24.89
CA ALA A 32 -9.04 -5.77 -26.34
C ALA A 32 -9.75 -4.59 -27.02
N ALA A 33 -10.85 -4.11 -26.46
CA ALA A 33 -11.58 -2.95 -26.93
C ALA A 33 -10.94 -1.62 -26.48
N ASP A 34 -10.49 -1.53 -25.23
CA ASP A 34 -9.80 -0.38 -24.64
C ASP A 34 -8.58 -0.81 -23.84
N ARG A 35 -7.41 -0.68 -24.45
CA ARG A 35 -6.13 -1.04 -23.81
C ARG A 35 -5.78 -0.20 -22.58
N ASN A 36 -6.35 0.98 -22.47
CA ASN A 36 -6.07 1.92 -21.40
C ASN A 36 -7.11 1.87 -20.26
N HIS A 37 -8.02 0.90 -20.30
CA HIS A 37 -9.01 0.72 -19.26
C HIS A 37 -8.33 0.24 -17.96
N PHE A 38 -8.02 1.20 -17.10
CA PHE A 38 -7.24 0.97 -15.87
C PHE A 38 -7.90 -0.05 -14.92
N ASP A 39 -9.19 0.14 -14.63
CA ASP A 39 -9.93 -0.71 -13.69
C ASP A 39 -10.01 -2.16 -14.16
N ALA A 40 -10.24 -2.37 -15.47
CA ALA A 40 -10.25 -3.72 -16.03
C ALA A 40 -8.87 -4.39 -15.92
N ARG A 41 -7.80 -3.63 -16.13
CA ARG A 41 -6.43 -4.14 -16.00
C ARG A 41 -6.07 -4.51 -14.56
N MET A 42 -6.46 -3.67 -13.61
CA MET A 42 -6.28 -3.95 -12.19
C MET A 42 -7.06 -5.19 -11.77
N SER A 43 -8.33 -5.29 -12.17
CA SER A 43 -9.18 -6.44 -11.86
C SER A 43 -8.67 -7.73 -12.52
N LEU A 44 -8.18 -7.64 -13.76
CA LEU A 44 -7.52 -8.75 -14.45
C LEU A 44 -6.30 -9.26 -13.65
N SER A 45 -5.44 -8.36 -13.20
CA SER A 45 -4.26 -8.73 -12.43
C SER A 45 -4.63 -9.47 -11.14
N MET A 46 -5.69 -9.05 -10.46
CA MET A 46 -6.18 -9.72 -9.27
C MET A 46 -6.80 -11.09 -9.58
N ALA A 47 -7.56 -11.21 -10.65
CA ALA A 47 -8.13 -12.49 -11.09
C ALA A 47 -7.03 -13.51 -11.45
N LEU A 48 -5.99 -13.07 -12.15
CA LEU A 48 -4.83 -13.89 -12.45
C LEU A 48 -4.09 -14.34 -11.17
N CYS A 49 -3.97 -13.46 -10.18
CA CYS A 49 -3.40 -13.81 -8.88
C CYS A 49 -4.24 -14.89 -8.17
N ARG A 50 -5.57 -14.80 -8.23
CA ARG A 50 -6.48 -15.83 -7.68
C ARG A 50 -6.34 -17.18 -8.37
N LEU A 51 -6.04 -17.18 -9.66
CA LEU A 51 -5.73 -18.39 -10.44
C LEU A 51 -4.30 -18.89 -10.25
N LYS A 52 -3.51 -18.26 -9.39
CA LYS A 52 -2.09 -18.54 -9.15
C LYS A 52 -1.19 -18.31 -10.37
N GLN A 53 -1.64 -17.53 -11.33
CA GLN A 53 -0.85 -17.08 -12.48
C GLN A 53 -0.12 -15.78 -12.13
N TYR A 54 0.79 -15.88 -11.18
CA TYR A 54 1.45 -14.71 -10.58
C TYR A 54 2.32 -13.92 -11.57
N GLU A 55 2.99 -14.57 -12.47
CA GLU A 55 3.83 -13.92 -13.49
C GLU A 55 3.00 -13.01 -14.40
N ARG A 56 1.87 -13.53 -14.90
CA ARG A 56 0.94 -12.75 -15.71
C ARG A 56 0.30 -11.62 -14.88
N ALA A 57 -0.03 -11.89 -13.62
CA ALA A 57 -0.56 -10.87 -12.72
C ALA A 57 0.43 -9.71 -12.53
N ILE A 58 1.72 -10.02 -12.38
CA ILE A 58 2.78 -9.02 -12.28
C ILE A 58 2.91 -8.21 -13.58
N GLU A 59 2.88 -8.85 -14.73
CA GLU A 59 2.92 -8.16 -16.03
C GLU A 59 1.77 -7.16 -16.18
N GLU A 60 0.55 -7.59 -15.89
CA GLU A 60 -0.63 -6.72 -15.94
C GLU A 60 -0.56 -5.62 -14.88
N GLY A 61 -0.05 -5.92 -13.70
CA GLY A 61 0.20 -4.94 -12.65
C GLY A 61 1.18 -3.86 -13.09
N HIS A 62 2.27 -4.20 -13.76
CA HIS A 62 3.22 -3.23 -14.32
C HIS A 62 2.64 -2.40 -15.45
N LYS A 63 1.77 -2.98 -16.28
CA LYS A 63 1.03 -2.21 -17.29
C LYS A 63 0.10 -1.20 -16.64
N ALA A 64 -0.57 -1.56 -15.54
CA ALA A 64 -1.39 -0.65 -14.76
C ALA A 64 -0.54 0.45 -14.10
N GLU A 65 0.65 0.12 -13.61
CA GLU A 65 1.60 1.09 -13.05
C GLU A 65 2.00 2.15 -14.09
N LYS A 66 2.22 1.75 -15.33
CA LYS A 66 2.50 2.69 -16.43
C LYS A 66 1.34 3.65 -16.72
N LEU A 67 0.11 3.17 -16.55
CA LEU A 67 -1.09 4.01 -16.74
C LEU A 67 -1.28 4.98 -15.58
N CYS A 68 -1.13 4.51 -14.35
CA CYS A 68 -1.31 5.29 -13.13
C CYS A 68 -0.19 5.00 -12.12
N PRO A 69 1.01 5.62 -12.29
CA PRO A 69 2.17 5.33 -11.44
C PRO A 69 2.01 5.78 -9.98
N ASN A 70 1.07 6.67 -9.72
CA ASN A 70 0.80 7.20 -8.38
C ASN A 70 -0.47 6.62 -7.75
N ASP A 71 -0.94 5.48 -8.24
CA ASP A 71 -2.06 4.78 -7.62
C ASP A 71 -1.56 3.84 -6.53
N GLN A 72 -2.12 4.00 -5.33
CA GLN A 72 -1.75 3.18 -4.17
C GLN A 72 -2.07 1.70 -4.38
N LEU A 73 -3.22 1.38 -4.98
CA LEU A 73 -3.66 0.00 -5.19
C LEU A 73 -2.75 -0.76 -6.15
N VAL A 74 -2.22 -0.08 -7.16
CA VAL A 74 -1.25 -0.68 -8.11
C VAL A 74 -0.05 -1.22 -7.34
N HIS A 75 0.55 -0.39 -6.50
CA HIS A 75 1.73 -0.77 -5.72
C HIS A 75 1.40 -1.82 -4.65
N THR A 76 0.24 -1.74 -4.03
CA THR A 76 -0.25 -2.75 -3.08
C THR A 76 -0.41 -4.11 -3.75
N ASN A 77 -1.03 -4.14 -4.93
CA ASN A 77 -1.23 -5.38 -5.69
C ASN A 77 0.10 -5.97 -6.16
N LEU A 78 1.01 -5.15 -6.70
CA LEU A 78 2.34 -5.60 -7.11
C LEU A 78 3.13 -6.17 -5.94
N SER A 79 3.10 -5.51 -4.78
CA SER A 79 3.72 -6.04 -3.56
C SER A 79 3.16 -7.41 -3.20
N LEU A 80 1.85 -7.59 -3.23
CA LEU A 80 1.20 -8.87 -2.97
C LEU A 80 1.65 -9.95 -3.96
N PHE A 81 1.69 -9.64 -5.26
CA PHE A 81 2.09 -10.59 -6.30
C PHE A 81 3.55 -11.04 -6.13
N TYR A 82 4.43 -10.12 -5.78
CA TYR A 82 5.83 -10.44 -5.51
C TYR A 82 6.02 -11.25 -4.22
N VAL A 83 5.20 -11.02 -3.19
CA VAL A 83 5.17 -11.89 -2.00
C VAL A 83 4.82 -13.32 -2.40
N LYS A 84 3.82 -13.48 -3.26
CA LYS A 84 3.37 -14.81 -3.74
C LYS A 84 4.44 -15.54 -4.56
N THR A 85 5.27 -14.82 -5.29
CA THR A 85 6.40 -15.41 -6.06
C THR A 85 7.66 -15.58 -5.22
N GLY A 86 7.70 -15.10 -3.99
CA GLY A 86 8.85 -15.17 -3.10
C GLY A 86 9.92 -14.10 -3.35
N ASN A 87 9.67 -13.13 -4.22
CA ASN A 87 10.58 -12.01 -4.44
C ASN A 87 10.37 -10.91 -3.40
N LYS A 88 11.05 -11.04 -2.27
CA LYS A 88 10.93 -10.14 -1.12
C LYS A 88 11.37 -8.72 -1.44
N GLU A 89 12.45 -8.56 -2.17
CA GLU A 89 13.01 -7.25 -2.52
C GLU A 89 12.03 -6.40 -3.33
N ALA A 90 11.47 -6.97 -4.39
CA ALA A 90 10.45 -6.30 -5.19
C ALA A 90 9.17 -6.04 -4.40
N ALA A 91 8.76 -6.99 -3.54
CA ALA A 91 7.59 -6.83 -2.68
C ALA A 91 7.76 -5.67 -1.70
N GLU A 92 8.92 -5.55 -1.06
CA GLU A 92 9.24 -4.44 -0.16
C GLU A 92 9.30 -3.10 -0.89
N HIS A 93 9.90 -3.08 -2.08
CA HIS A 93 9.96 -1.88 -2.92
C HIS A 93 8.56 -1.34 -3.22
N HIS A 94 7.68 -2.18 -3.75
CA HIS A 94 6.31 -1.77 -4.06
C HIS A 94 5.47 -1.47 -2.80
N GLY A 95 5.68 -2.22 -1.72
CA GLY A 95 5.06 -1.93 -0.43
C GLY A 95 5.43 -0.54 0.10
N LEU A 96 6.70 -0.15 -0.04
CA LEU A 96 7.16 1.19 0.31
C LEU A 96 6.57 2.26 -0.61
N GLN A 97 6.52 2.01 -1.93
CA GLN A 97 5.89 2.93 -2.87
C GLN A 97 4.40 3.16 -2.55
N SER A 98 3.67 2.10 -2.18
CA SER A 98 2.28 2.22 -1.74
C SER A 98 2.14 3.18 -0.55
N LYS A 99 3.00 3.06 0.44
CA LYS A 99 3.02 3.97 1.61
C LYS A 99 3.37 5.41 1.23
N ILE A 100 4.36 5.60 0.36
CA ILE A 100 4.78 6.94 -0.10
C ILE A 100 3.63 7.63 -0.84
N VAL A 101 2.93 6.90 -1.72
CA VAL A 101 1.77 7.43 -2.45
C VAL A 101 0.65 7.80 -1.48
N SER A 102 0.36 6.94 -0.51
CA SER A 102 -0.63 7.20 0.55
C SER A 102 -0.32 8.49 1.32
N TRP A 103 0.93 8.73 1.68
CA TRP A 103 1.34 9.94 2.40
C TRP A 103 1.25 11.21 1.55
N LYS A 104 1.39 11.09 0.23
CA LYS A 104 1.30 12.24 -0.70
C LYS A 104 -0.12 12.64 -1.04
N GLN A 105 -1.11 11.82 -0.72
CA GLN A 105 -2.53 12.12 -0.93
C GLN A 105 -3.16 12.60 0.39
N PRO A 106 -3.12 13.93 0.69
CA PRO A 106 -3.78 14.45 1.87
C PRO A 106 -5.30 14.37 1.67
N GLY A 107 -5.94 13.42 2.29
CA GLY A 107 -7.38 13.26 2.19
C GLY A 107 -7.87 11.83 2.38
N ALA A 108 -7.05 10.84 2.00
CA ALA A 108 -7.38 9.43 2.25
C ALA A 108 -7.38 9.12 3.76
N ASP A 109 -6.43 9.72 4.50
CA ASP A 109 -6.34 9.57 5.95
C ASP A 109 -7.42 10.38 6.69
N ALA A 110 -7.86 11.50 6.11
CA ALA A 110 -8.96 12.28 6.68
C ALA A 110 -10.31 11.56 6.59
N ALA A 111 -10.55 10.78 5.53
CA ALA A 111 -11.76 9.98 5.39
C ALA A 111 -11.76 8.76 6.32
N LEU A 112 -10.59 8.16 6.56
CA LEU A 112 -10.42 7.07 7.53
C LEU A 112 -10.48 7.57 8.96
N SER A 113 -9.96 8.76 9.25
CA SER A 113 -10.06 9.39 10.59
C SER A 113 -11.46 9.90 10.89
N ALA A 114 -12.21 10.36 9.90
CA ALA A 114 -13.59 10.81 10.08
C ALA A 114 -14.58 9.66 10.33
N ALA A 115 -14.31 8.47 9.81
CA ALA A 115 -15.16 7.29 10.03
C ALA A 115 -14.89 6.57 11.35
N GLY A 116 -13.74 6.83 11.99
CA GLY A 116 -13.32 6.20 13.24
C GLY A 116 -13.24 7.13 14.45
N ASP A 117 -13.63 8.39 14.29
CA ASP A 117 -13.34 9.42 15.29
C ASP A 117 -14.11 9.24 16.62
N ASP A 118 -15.30 8.63 16.59
CA ASP A 118 -16.08 8.44 17.80
C ASP A 118 -15.54 7.33 18.72
N GLU A 119 -14.97 6.26 18.14
CA GLU A 119 -14.37 5.19 18.93
C GLU A 119 -12.92 5.49 19.33
N LEU A 120 -12.19 6.21 18.48
CA LEU A 120 -10.80 6.59 18.75
C LEU A 120 -10.67 7.78 19.70
N GLN A 121 -11.69 8.62 19.84
CA GLN A 121 -11.69 9.72 20.81
C GLN A 121 -11.71 9.24 22.26
N MET A 122 -12.26 8.05 22.52
CA MET A 122 -12.23 7.45 23.86
C MET A 122 -10.87 6.89 24.26
N ALA A 123 -10.00 6.62 23.28
CA ALA A 123 -8.67 6.04 23.50
C ALA A 123 -7.56 7.10 23.52
N LYS A 124 -7.84 8.34 23.17
CA LYS A 124 -6.86 9.44 23.30
C LYS A 124 -6.72 9.83 24.77
N PRO A 125 -5.56 9.63 25.40
CA PRO A 125 -5.33 10.19 26.72
C PRO A 125 -5.52 11.69 26.63
N LYS A 126 -6.31 12.25 27.55
CA LYS A 126 -6.48 13.70 27.65
C LYS A 126 -5.08 14.34 27.73
N ALA A 127 -4.79 15.26 26.82
CA ALA A 127 -3.48 15.92 26.73
C ALA A 127 -3.06 16.59 28.05
N GLU A 128 -4.02 16.87 28.93
CA GLU A 128 -3.79 17.47 30.25
C GLU A 128 -3.17 16.51 31.27
N SER A 129 -3.23 15.19 31.05
CA SER A 129 -2.69 14.19 31.99
C SER A 129 -1.22 13.83 31.72
N PHE A 130 -0.66 14.30 30.60
CA PHE A 130 0.73 14.02 30.22
C PHE A 130 1.63 15.19 30.63
N LYS A 131 1.92 15.29 31.92
CA LYS A 131 3.01 16.17 32.35
C LYS A 131 4.33 15.43 32.13
N LEU A 132 5.11 15.92 31.16
CA LEU A 132 6.49 15.49 31.02
C LEU A 132 7.20 15.68 32.36
N PRO A 133 7.87 14.66 32.91
CA PRO A 133 8.67 14.84 34.12
C PRO A 133 9.72 15.92 33.84
N GLY A 134 9.87 16.89 34.75
CA GLY A 134 10.80 18.02 34.60
C GLY A 134 12.26 17.64 34.54
N LYS A 135 12.61 16.39 34.85
CA LYS A 135 13.92 15.79 34.63
C LYS A 135 13.72 14.40 34.08
N PHE A 136 14.26 14.16 32.90
CA PHE A 136 14.42 12.80 32.42
C PHE A 136 15.41 12.05 33.35
N PRO A 137 15.11 10.79 33.72
CA PRO A 137 16.08 9.99 34.50
C PRO A 137 17.39 9.93 33.69
N ASP A 138 18.50 10.07 34.42
CA ASP A 138 19.83 9.99 33.83
C ASP A 138 20.01 8.64 33.12
N MET A 139 20.04 8.70 31.81
CA MET A 139 20.28 7.53 30.98
C MET A 139 21.72 7.07 31.11
N PRO A 140 21.99 5.77 31.37
CA PRO A 140 23.35 5.28 31.61
C PRO A 140 24.33 5.62 30.49
N TRP A 141 23.88 5.72 29.25
CA TRP A 141 24.72 6.06 28.10
C TRP A 141 25.13 7.55 28.04
N ARG A 142 24.39 8.46 28.70
CA ARG A 142 24.78 9.88 28.77
C ARG A 142 25.99 10.11 29.63
N LYS A 143 26.18 9.30 30.69
CA LYS A 143 27.33 9.41 31.57
C LYS A 143 28.64 9.04 30.88
N ASN A 144 28.60 8.13 29.92
CA ASN A 144 29.80 7.70 29.20
C ASN A 144 30.25 8.72 28.11
N ARG A 145 29.34 9.55 27.62
CA ARG A 145 29.71 10.54 26.61
C ARG A 145 30.57 11.68 27.15
N ASN A 146 30.41 12.02 28.40
CA ASN A 146 31.21 13.09 29.04
C ASN A 146 32.60 12.63 29.52
N LYS A 147 32.79 11.33 29.75
CA LYS A 147 34.09 10.80 30.18
C LYS A 147 35.11 10.73 29.02
N GLY A 148 34.61 10.55 27.77
CA GLY A 148 35.49 10.53 26.59
C GLY A 148 35.95 11.90 26.09
N GLN A 149 35.25 12.96 26.49
CA GLN A 149 35.63 14.34 26.08
C GLN A 149 36.56 15.03 27.09
N ALA A 150 36.62 14.55 28.33
CA ALA A 150 37.47 15.15 29.35
C ALA A 150 38.93 14.70 29.29
N GLU A 151 39.23 13.58 28.60
CA GLU A 151 40.59 13.05 28.50
C GLU A 151 41.36 13.50 27.23
N GLY A 152 40.72 14.21 26.30
CA GLY A 152 41.35 14.69 25.08
C GLY A 152 41.93 16.09 25.12
N GLY A 153 42.02 16.71 26.29
CA GLY A 153 42.39 18.12 26.44
C GLY A 153 43.65 18.43 27.23
N ARG A 154 44.50 17.46 27.52
CA ARG A 154 45.73 17.72 28.28
C ARG A 154 46.93 17.01 27.68
N ASP A 155 47.41 17.51 26.57
CA ASP A 155 48.83 17.43 26.18
C ASP A 155 49.10 18.60 25.24
N GLY A 156 49.53 19.67 25.84
CA GLY A 156 50.23 20.79 25.21
C GLY A 156 51.46 21.09 25.97
#